data_37858a1700ab02740dda5a820a352faf
#
_entry.id   37858a1700ab02740dda5a820a352faf
#
_cell.length_a   1.000
_cell.length_b   1.000
_cell.length_c   1.000
_cell.angle_alpha   90.00
_cell.angle_beta   90.00
_cell.angle_gamma   90.00
#
_symmetry.space_group_name_H-M   'P 1'
#
loop_
_entity.id
_entity.type
_entity.pdbx_description
1 polymer ?
#
loop_
_entity_poly.entity_id
_entity_poly.type
_entity_poly.pdbx_seq_one_letter_code
_entity_poly.pdbx_strand_id
1 'polypeptide(L)'
;MAEQKSQPGGPTGRQEIKVADNIPGAEYANAMQANHNRDEFQIMFLNILGATGRVTGKIITSPGHFKRMIAAMSDNLQKYEERYGEVKEAEGLENKEIGFKG
;
A
#
# COMPACT_ATOMS: atom_id res chain seq x y z
N MET A 1 12.02 -4.72 9.67
CA MET A 1 11.98 -4.47 10.18
C MET A 1 12.28 -4.06 10.32
N ALA A 2 12.18 -3.72 9.92
CA ALA A 2 12.42 -3.30 10.18
C ALA A 2 12.69 -2.92 10.64
N GLU A 3 12.88 -2.59 10.79
CA GLU A 3 13.04 -2.23 11.42
C GLU A 3 13.28 -1.71 11.89
N GLN A 4 13.37 -1.24 12.28
CA GLN A 4 13.74 -0.70 13.04
C GLN A 4 14.13 -0.95 13.79
N LYS A 5 14.65 -1.14 14.35
CA LYS A 5 14.96 -1.31 15.37
C LYS A 5 15.40 -0.75 16.06
N SER A 6 15.45 -0.42 16.81
CA SER A 6 15.80 0.20 17.61
C SER A 6 16.63 0.01 18.37
N GLN A 7 17.00 0.36 19.03
CA GLN A 7 17.60 0.29 19.93
C GLN A 7 17.50 0.44 21.04
N PRO A 8 17.74 0.39 21.37
CA PRO A 8 17.49 0.59 22.60
C PRO A 8 18.32 1.19 23.30
N GLY A 9 18.55 1.81 23.51
CA GLY A 9 19.35 2.35 24.32
C GLY A 9 18.99 2.06 25.65
N GLY A 10 19.68 1.92 26.41
CA GLY A 10 19.53 1.73 27.74
C GLY A 10 18.13 1.48 28.06
N PRO A 11 17.72 1.62 29.21
CA PRO A 11 16.36 1.29 29.49
C PRO A 11 15.42 2.12 28.65
N THR A 12 15.93 3.15 28.09
CA THR A 12 15.07 4.01 27.32
C THR A 12 15.34 3.92 25.87
N GLY A 13 16.01 2.87 25.46
CA GLY A 13 16.38 2.83 24.09
C GLY A 13 15.23 2.69 23.17
N ARG A 14 14.13 2.20 23.63
CA ARG A 14 13.04 1.95 22.77
C ARG A 14 11.99 3.01 22.90
N GLN A 15 11.59 3.56 21.80
CA GLN A 15 10.50 4.49 21.75
C GLN A 15 9.21 3.76 21.41
N GLU A 16 8.17 4.05 22.12
CA GLU A 16 6.87 3.47 21.83
C GLU A 16 6.06 4.48 21.04
N ILE A 17 5.53 4.04 19.91
CA ILE A 17 4.68 4.87 19.07
C ILE A 17 3.24 4.44 19.31
N LYS A 18 2.42 5.40 19.70
CA LYS A 18 1.02 5.12 19.93
C LYS A 18 0.24 5.58 18.72
N VAL A 19 -0.56 4.69 18.16
CA VAL A 19 -1.27 4.96 16.92
C VAL A 19 -2.76 4.87 17.19
N ALA A 20 -3.49 5.87 16.73
CA ALA A 20 -4.94 5.84 16.81
C ALA A 20 -5.49 5.40 15.47
N ASP A 21 -6.45 4.51 15.49
CA ASP A 21 -7.12 4.04 14.29
C ASP A 21 -8.59 4.44 14.40
N ASN A 22 -8.94 5.51 13.71
CA ASN A 22 -10.29 6.04 13.73
C ASN A 22 -11.07 5.71 12.47
N ILE A 23 -10.53 4.82 11.65
CA ILE A 23 -11.17 4.45 10.40
C ILE A 23 -12.01 3.20 10.63
N PRO A 24 -13.32 3.28 10.41
CA PRO A 24 -14.19 2.14 10.73
C PRO A 24 -14.20 1.11 9.62
N GLY A 25 -13.26 0.27 9.53
CA GLY A 25 -13.23 -0.80 8.55
C GLY A 25 -12.27 -0.49 7.43
N ALA A 26 -12.31 -1.29 6.40
CA ALA A 26 -11.41 -1.16 5.27
C ALA A 26 -12.18 -1.22 3.98
N GLU A 27 -11.69 -0.46 2.99
CA GLU A 27 -12.29 -0.45 1.67
C GLU A 27 -11.65 -1.54 0.81
N TYR A 28 -12.44 -2.11 -0.06
CA TYR A 28 -11.94 -3.07 -1.02
C TYR A 28 -11.40 -2.33 -2.24
N ALA A 29 -10.25 -2.73 -2.71
CA ALA A 29 -9.67 -2.16 -3.92
C ALA A 29 -9.18 -3.28 -4.80
N ASN A 30 -9.48 -3.18 -6.09
CA ASN A 30 -8.99 -4.15 -7.06
C ASN A 30 -8.17 -3.50 -8.16
N ALA A 31 -7.87 -2.21 -8.03
CA ALA A 31 -7.02 -1.51 -8.98
C ALA A 31 -6.27 -0.42 -8.24
N MET A 32 -5.16 -0.01 -8.81
CA MET A 32 -4.31 1.01 -8.21
C MET A 32 -3.58 1.76 -9.30
N GLN A 33 -3.38 3.04 -9.07
CA GLN A 33 -2.51 3.86 -9.89
C GLN A 33 -1.50 4.56 -9.00
N ALA A 34 -0.29 4.68 -9.49
CA ALA A 34 0.75 5.40 -8.78
C ALA A 34 1.34 6.45 -9.71
N ASN A 35 1.46 7.66 -9.21
CA ASN A 35 2.06 8.77 -9.93
C ASN A 35 3.13 9.38 -9.06
N HIS A 36 4.01 10.15 -9.68
CA HIS A 36 5.06 10.77 -8.89
C HIS A 36 5.52 12.08 -9.54
N ASN A 37 6.08 12.90 -8.71
CA ASN A 37 6.96 13.95 -9.16
C ASN A 37 8.29 13.75 -8.44
N ARG A 38 9.15 14.76 -8.45
CA ARG A 38 10.46 14.60 -7.85
C ARG A 38 10.40 14.36 -6.35
N ASP A 39 9.41 14.92 -5.68
CA ASP A 39 9.38 14.96 -4.22
C ASP A 39 8.44 13.97 -3.59
N GLU A 40 7.46 13.46 -4.35
CA GLU A 40 6.38 12.68 -3.78
C GLU A 40 5.90 11.60 -4.70
N PHE A 41 5.36 10.55 -4.11
CA PHE A 41 4.53 9.58 -4.80
C PHE A 41 3.10 9.73 -4.33
N GLN A 42 2.17 9.61 -5.27
CA GLN A 42 0.76 9.60 -4.94
C GLN A 42 0.19 8.25 -5.37
N ILE A 43 -0.50 7.60 -4.45
CA ILE A 43 -1.08 6.28 -4.71
C ILE A 43 -2.58 6.41 -4.60
N MET A 44 -3.28 5.92 -5.61
CA MET A 44 -4.72 5.96 -5.64
C MET A 44 -5.25 4.54 -5.75
N PHE A 45 -6.14 4.18 -4.85
CA PHE A 45 -6.78 2.88 -4.89
C PHE A 45 -8.19 3.02 -5.44
N LEU A 46 -8.59 2.04 -6.22
CA LEU A 46 -9.88 2.06 -6.88
C LEU A 46 -10.59 0.73 -6.73
N ASN A 47 -11.90 0.79 -6.72
CA ASN A 47 -12.72 -0.39 -6.82
C ASN A 47 -13.50 -0.27 -8.11
N ILE A 48 -13.19 -1.12 -9.07
CA ILE A 48 -13.78 -1.09 -10.40
C ILE A 48 -14.67 -2.30 -10.56
N LEU A 49 -15.91 -2.04 -10.98
CA LEU A 49 -16.88 -3.09 -11.16
C LEU A 49 -17.55 -2.86 -12.50
N GLY A 50 -17.28 -3.76 -13.46
CA GLY A 50 -17.79 -3.58 -14.81
C GLY A 50 -17.22 -2.34 -15.47
N ALA A 51 -18.07 -1.45 -15.93
CA ALA A 51 -17.66 -0.24 -16.62
C ALA A 51 -17.58 0.97 -15.70
N THR A 52 -17.82 0.80 -14.42
CA THR A 52 -17.77 1.92 -13.48
C THR A 52 -16.83 1.59 -12.33
N GLY A 53 -16.43 2.60 -11.61
CA GLY A 53 -15.57 2.42 -10.48
C GLY A 53 -15.55 3.66 -9.62
N ARG A 54 -14.91 3.54 -8.49
CA ARG A 54 -14.77 4.69 -7.60
C ARG A 54 -13.40 4.62 -6.92
N VAL A 55 -12.92 5.78 -6.54
CA VAL A 55 -11.70 5.89 -5.77
C VAL A 55 -12.02 5.53 -4.33
N THR A 56 -11.28 4.61 -3.77
CA THR A 56 -11.49 4.18 -2.40
C THR A 56 -10.47 4.77 -1.44
N GLY A 57 -9.36 5.29 -1.95
CA GLY A 57 -8.39 5.94 -1.08
C GLY A 57 -7.28 6.58 -1.87
N LYS A 58 -6.65 7.57 -1.28
CA LYS A 58 -5.50 8.24 -1.85
C LYS A 58 -4.46 8.46 -0.76
N ILE A 59 -3.21 8.31 -1.13
CA ILE A 59 -2.11 8.47 -0.19
C ILE A 59 -0.99 9.20 -0.89
N ILE A 60 -0.39 10.16 -0.20
CA ILE A 60 0.82 10.82 -0.67
C ILE A 60 1.94 10.42 0.28
N THR A 61 3.09 10.07 -0.28
CA THR A 61 4.21 9.67 0.55
C THR A 61 5.52 10.09 -0.11
N SER A 62 6.58 10.01 0.64
CA SER A 62 7.91 10.36 0.13
C SER A 62 8.47 9.21 -0.71
N PRO A 63 9.41 9.51 -1.61
CA PRO A 63 10.04 8.45 -2.39
C PRO A 63 10.70 7.39 -1.53
N GLY A 64 11.35 7.79 -0.46
CA GLY A 64 12.00 6.84 0.43
C GLY A 64 11.02 5.91 1.10
N HIS A 65 9.92 6.46 1.57
CA HIS A 65 8.91 5.61 2.20
C HIS A 65 8.20 4.73 1.18
N PHE A 66 7.99 5.24 -0.03
CA PHE A 66 7.40 4.42 -1.09
C PHE A 66 8.24 3.18 -1.34
N LYS A 67 9.56 3.33 -1.32
CA LYS A 67 10.46 2.19 -1.47
C LYS A 67 10.28 1.19 -0.34
N ARG A 68 10.12 1.69 0.88
CA ARG A 68 9.86 0.82 2.03
C ARG A 68 8.52 0.11 1.92
N MET A 69 7.53 0.80 1.38
CA MET A 69 6.21 0.19 1.18
C MET A 69 6.29 -1.00 0.23
N ILE A 70 7.02 -0.83 -0.86
CA ILE A 70 7.18 -1.94 -1.81
C ILE A 70 7.84 -3.12 -1.13
N ALA A 71 8.88 -2.86 -0.35
CA ALA A 71 9.58 -3.94 0.34
C ALA A 71 8.68 -4.64 1.34
N ALA A 72 7.88 -3.88 2.08
CA ALA A 72 6.99 -4.46 3.08
C ALA A 72 5.90 -5.32 2.42
N MET A 73 5.36 -4.84 1.32
CA MET A 73 4.33 -5.59 0.61
C MET A 73 4.92 -6.85 0.00
N SER A 74 6.11 -6.75 -0.56
CA SER A 74 6.78 -7.90 -1.15
C SER A 74 7.08 -8.96 -0.09
N ASP A 75 7.53 -8.53 1.08
CA ASP A 75 7.82 -9.45 2.17
C ASP A 75 6.56 -10.19 2.62
N ASN A 76 5.47 -9.47 2.72
CA ASN A 76 4.21 -10.07 3.15
C ASN A 76 3.66 -11.04 2.11
N LEU A 77 3.80 -10.68 0.84
CA LEU A 77 3.38 -11.58 -0.22
C LEU A 77 4.18 -12.88 -0.19
N GLN A 78 5.47 -12.77 0.06
CA GLN A 78 6.31 -13.96 0.14
C GLN A 78 5.86 -14.86 1.29
N LYS A 79 5.55 -14.27 2.44
CA LYS A 79 5.07 -15.05 3.57
C LYS A 79 3.75 -15.73 3.27
N TYR A 80 2.88 -15.04 2.55
CA TYR A 80 1.62 -15.63 2.14
C TYR A 80 1.86 -16.84 1.23
N GLU A 81 2.74 -16.67 0.25
CA GLU A 81 2.98 -17.74 -0.71
C GLU A 81 3.66 -18.95 -0.08
N GLU A 82 4.49 -18.72 0.93
CA GLU A 82 5.10 -19.84 1.66
C GLU A 82 4.05 -20.67 2.39
N ARG A 83 3.00 -20.03 2.82
CA ARG A 83 1.97 -20.70 3.60
C ARG A 83 0.87 -21.30 2.75
N TYR A 84 0.47 -20.60 1.70
CA TYR A 84 -0.71 -20.98 0.93
C TYR A 84 -0.43 -21.32 -0.52
N GLY A 85 0.79 -21.15 -0.98
CA GLY A 85 1.13 -21.45 -2.37
C GLY A 85 1.19 -20.19 -3.21
N GLU A 86 1.72 -20.36 -4.39
CA GLU A 86 1.97 -19.25 -5.31
C GLU A 86 0.67 -18.55 -5.69
N VAL A 87 0.73 -17.21 -5.71
CA VAL A 87 -0.39 -16.39 -6.10
C VAL A 87 -0.29 -16.08 -7.58
N LYS A 88 -1.37 -16.32 -8.30
CA LYS A 88 -1.45 -15.93 -9.68
C LYS A 88 -1.89 -14.49 -9.76
N GLU A 89 -1.21 -13.71 -10.57
CA GLU A 89 -1.56 -12.31 -10.69
C GLU A 89 -2.98 -12.16 -11.23
N ALA A 90 -3.73 -11.22 -10.66
CA ALA A 90 -5.10 -10.98 -11.09
C ALA A 90 -5.10 -10.43 -12.52
N GLU A 91 -6.18 -10.67 -13.23
CA GLU A 91 -6.33 -10.13 -14.57
C GLU A 91 -6.23 -8.63 -14.55
N GLY A 92 -5.43 -8.09 -15.45
CA GLY A 92 -5.23 -6.66 -15.46
C GLY A 92 -6.30 -5.92 -16.23
N LEU A 93 -6.07 -4.62 -16.38
CA LEU A 93 -6.98 -3.74 -17.08
C LEU A 93 -6.37 -3.28 -18.40
N GLU A 94 -5.57 -4.12 -19.03
CA GLU A 94 -4.79 -3.71 -20.19
C GLU A 94 -5.65 -3.26 -21.36
N ASN A 95 -6.85 -3.77 -21.46
CA ASN A 95 -7.72 -3.38 -22.56
C ASN A 95 -8.77 -2.37 -22.16
N LYS A 96 -8.56 -1.70 -21.03
CA LYS A 96 -9.51 -0.73 -20.53
C LYS A 96 -8.81 0.56 -20.17
N GLU A 97 -9.48 1.64 -20.43
CA GLU A 97 -8.99 2.95 -20.02
C GLU A 97 -9.71 3.38 -18.77
N ILE A 98 -8.98 3.96 -17.84
CA ILE A 98 -9.59 4.51 -16.65
C ILE A 98 -9.75 6.00 -16.83
N GLY A 99 -11.00 6.45 -16.95
CA GLY A 99 -11.31 7.86 -17.06
C GLY A 99 -11.91 8.35 -15.77
N PHE A 100 -11.51 9.53 -15.37
CA PHE A 100 -11.98 10.10 -14.12
C PHE A 100 -12.99 11.21 -14.40
N LYS A 101 -14.10 11.16 -13.68
CA LYS A 101 -15.13 12.20 -13.77
C LYS A 101 -14.93 13.14 -12.61
N GLY A 102 -15.01 14.39 -12.92
CA GLY A 102 -14.72 15.43 -11.97
C GLY A 102 -15.69 15.67 -10.86
#